data_9bd9d3258ad2de15ad700b26352dd91a
#
_entry.id   9bd9d3258ad2de15ad700b26352dd91a
#
_cell.length_a   1.000
_cell.length_b   1.000
_cell.length_c   1.000
_cell.angle_alpha   90.00
_cell.angle_beta   90.00
_cell.angle_gamma   90.00
#
_symmetry.space_group_name_H-M   'P 1'
#
loop_
_entity.id
_entity.type
_entity.pdbx_description
1 polymer ?
#
loop_
_entity_poly.entity_id
_entity_poly.type
_entity_poly.pdbx_seq_one_letter_code
_entity_poly.pdbx_strand_id
1 'polypeptide(L)'
;MPRFQRGFRWDERDVTKFFDSLWRGFPVGSLLLWERSAPAQDVSFGSFTVPAEEEQSALWVVDGQQRLTALVATLTAHTGALPAFELYFDLHAADFARRGSRRTVPPHWLPFNVLLDTNRLLDELMTRRTEGLDDAGVDLARELATRIGDYRIPLAIVRTNDEHVLREIFHRTNSAGRRMTASEVFRALHAALDPGDPGDLRTLIDDIGTKGFGTLREDTVLRCVLAVRGGDVYRSFEGEFAVGESPAETFALTSDTLERVFAFLRDDASIPHVRALPYVGVLPILTRFFALHREPHSRTRNLLRRWIWRGSMAWGRDVGALRRAVQEVVEDEQASIDNLLGGLGADRPLAMDLNAIQLNKAAAKMNVALLTSLHPLDLWDASPVDVGALLEDDGPGALVEVVAPSSPQLAGRIMHPAVDEGEVAALLQAADSAVLASHAVPREAVEALMVGDTARFVILRAQHLDDRLREQRTRLAEPQADDRPPLSSLAVADP
;
A
#
# COMPACT_ATOMS: atom_id res chain seq x y z
N MET A 1 -22.28 2.72 -10.34
CA MET A 1 -21.09 3.46 -9.88
C MET A 1 -19.91 3.05 -10.74
N PRO A 2 -19.01 3.96 -11.11
CA PRO A 2 -17.81 3.56 -11.83
C PRO A 2 -16.98 2.56 -11.00
N ARG A 3 -16.48 1.49 -11.62
CA ARG A 3 -15.66 0.45 -10.95
C ARG A 3 -14.29 0.96 -10.46
N PHE A 4 -13.86 2.15 -10.92
CA PHE A 4 -12.62 2.80 -10.52
C PHE A 4 -12.67 3.43 -9.12
N GLN A 5 -13.81 3.40 -8.46
CA GLN A 5 -13.95 4.05 -7.15
C GLN A 5 -13.37 3.16 -6.06
N ARG A 6 -12.62 3.79 -5.16
CA ARG A 6 -11.96 3.13 -4.02
C ARG A 6 -12.95 2.33 -3.20
N GLY A 7 -12.52 1.23 -2.63
CA GLY A 7 -13.22 0.62 -1.52
C GLY A 7 -13.54 1.65 -0.43
N PHE A 8 -14.54 1.40 0.35
CA PHE A 8 -14.95 2.28 1.45
C PHE A 8 -13.77 2.50 2.41
N ARG A 9 -13.39 3.77 2.64
CA ARG A 9 -12.20 4.16 3.44
C ARG A 9 -12.54 4.89 4.72
N TRP A 10 -13.77 5.34 4.85
CA TRP A 10 -14.22 5.96 6.07
C TRP A 10 -14.23 4.92 7.18
N ASP A 11 -13.67 5.30 8.30
CA ASP A 11 -13.80 4.52 9.52
C ASP A 11 -15.12 4.82 10.24
N GLU A 12 -15.35 4.16 11.36
CA GLU A 12 -16.54 4.35 12.17
C GLU A 12 -16.73 5.80 12.64
N ARG A 13 -15.66 6.54 12.87
CA ARG A 13 -15.69 7.94 13.32
C ARG A 13 -16.12 8.87 12.19
N ASP A 14 -15.60 8.60 10.98
CA ASP A 14 -15.97 9.38 9.79
C ASP A 14 -17.45 9.24 9.48
N VAL A 15 -18.00 8.01 9.53
CA VAL A 15 -19.44 7.75 9.32
C VAL A 15 -20.26 8.43 10.41
N THR A 16 -19.88 8.32 11.68
CA THR A 16 -20.57 8.99 12.78
C THR A 16 -20.58 10.50 12.60
N LYS A 17 -19.42 11.11 12.29
CA LYS A 17 -19.30 12.55 12.07
C LYS A 17 -20.13 13.03 10.87
N PHE A 18 -20.23 12.22 9.83
CA PHE A 18 -21.07 12.53 8.68
C PHE A 18 -22.55 12.59 9.07
N PHE A 19 -23.07 11.58 9.77
CA PHE A 19 -24.46 11.55 10.21
C PHE A 19 -24.75 12.59 11.30
N ASP A 20 -23.79 12.93 12.17
CA ASP A 20 -23.91 14.05 13.11
C ASP A 20 -24.07 15.39 12.36
N SER A 21 -23.36 15.56 11.26
CA SER A 21 -23.52 16.75 10.42
C SER A 21 -24.90 16.81 9.76
N LEU A 22 -25.45 15.68 9.30
CA LEU A 22 -26.82 15.61 8.77
C LEU A 22 -27.87 15.95 9.86
N TRP A 23 -27.72 15.37 11.06
CA TRP A 23 -28.58 15.62 12.21
C TRP A 23 -28.60 17.09 12.61
N ARG A 24 -27.44 17.74 12.63
CA ARG A 24 -27.30 19.18 12.97
C ARG A 24 -27.62 20.11 11.81
N GLY A 25 -27.90 19.60 10.62
CA GLY A 25 -28.15 20.42 9.43
C GLY A 25 -26.89 21.13 8.90
N PHE A 26 -25.68 20.63 9.24
CA PHE A 26 -24.44 21.20 8.77
C PHE A 26 -24.15 20.79 7.32
N PRO A 27 -23.50 21.65 6.52
CA PRO A 27 -23.14 21.31 5.14
C PRO A 27 -22.21 20.10 5.07
N VAL A 28 -22.58 19.07 4.32
CA VAL A 28 -21.77 17.87 4.09
C VAL A 28 -21.06 17.86 2.74
N GLY A 29 -21.10 19.01 2.03
CA GLY A 29 -20.59 19.16 0.68
C GLY A 29 -21.59 18.72 -0.39
N SER A 30 -21.18 18.80 -1.67
CA SER A 30 -22.00 18.41 -2.83
C SER A 30 -21.54 17.08 -3.39
N LEU A 31 -22.42 16.38 -4.12
CA LEU A 31 -22.05 15.26 -4.99
C LEU A 31 -21.80 15.79 -6.40
N LEU A 32 -20.74 15.31 -7.03
CA LEU A 32 -20.48 15.55 -8.45
C LEU A 32 -20.81 14.27 -9.22
N LEU A 33 -21.71 14.39 -10.16
CA LEU A 33 -22.21 13.30 -10.99
C LEU A 33 -21.91 13.57 -12.46
N TRP A 34 -21.65 12.53 -13.22
CA TRP A 34 -21.47 12.58 -14.66
C TRP A 34 -22.56 11.76 -15.34
N GLU A 35 -23.34 12.41 -16.21
CA GLU A 35 -24.38 11.75 -16.98
C GLU A 35 -23.79 11.14 -18.25
N ARG A 36 -23.86 9.81 -18.36
CA ARG A 36 -23.43 9.03 -19.53
C ARG A 36 -24.13 7.67 -19.56
N SER A 37 -24.07 6.97 -20.70
CA SER A 37 -24.59 5.59 -20.76
C SER A 37 -23.82 4.64 -19.83
N ALA A 38 -24.52 3.68 -19.29
CA ALA A 38 -23.98 2.59 -18.48
C ALA A 38 -24.56 1.26 -18.93
N PRO A 39 -23.74 0.20 -19.14
CA PRO A 39 -24.24 -1.14 -19.35
C PRO A 39 -24.84 -1.71 -18.06
N ALA A 40 -25.63 -2.78 -18.19
CA ALA A 40 -26.08 -3.55 -17.04
C ALA A 40 -24.90 -4.07 -16.22
N GLN A 41 -24.91 -3.82 -14.92
CA GLN A 41 -23.82 -4.22 -14.01
C GLN A 41 -24.25 -4.26 -12.56
N ASP A 42 -23.49 -5.01 -11.75
CA ASP A 42 -23.66 -4.95 -10.29
C ASP A 42 -22.96 -3.72 -9.71
N VAL A 43 -23.69 -2.95 -8.91
CA VAL A 43 -23.19 -1.74 -8.23
C VAL A 43 -23.07 -2.01 -6.74
N SER A 44 -21.84 -1.88 -6.19
CA SER A 44 -21.56 -2.13 -4.79
C SER A 44 -21.45 -0.83 -3.97
N PHE A 45 -22.10 -0.84 -2.79
CA PHE A 45 -22.06 0.20 -1.77
C PHE A 45 -21.58 -0.42 -0.45
N GLY A 46 -20.27 -0.43 -0.22
CA GLY A 46 -19.70 -1.16 0.92
C GLY A 46 -19.91 -2.69 0.75
N SER A 47 -20.64 -3.29 1.70
CA SER A 47 -21.00 -4.71 1.66
C SER A 47 -22.33 -5.00 0.90
N PHE A 48 -22.98 -3.97 0.40
CA PHE A 48 -24.28 -4.07 -0.27
C PHE A 48 -24.10 -3.96 -1.79
N THR A 49 -24.67 -4.89 -2.55
CA THR A 49 -24.61 -4.91 -4.03
C THR A 49 -26.01 -4.89 -4.60
N VAL A 50 -26.23 -4.03 -5.59
CA VAL A 50 -27.51 -3.88 -6.31
C VAL A 50 -27.27 -4.15 -7.80
N PRO A 51 -28.04 -5.03 -8.44
CA PRO A 51 -28.03 -5.14 -9.89
C PRO A 51 -28.60 -3.84 -10.49
N ALA A 52 -27.87 -3.25 -11.43
CA ALA A 52 -28.30 -2.08 -12.19
C ALA A 52 -28.52 -2.51 -13.66
N GLU A 53 -29.65 -2.13 -14.22
CA GLU A 53 -29.95 -2.35 -15.63
C GLU A 53 -29.15 -1.40 -16.52
N GLU A 54 -29.11 -1.69 -17.83
CA GLU A 54 -28.56 -0.78 -18.82
C GLU A 54 -29.35 0.54 -18.85
N GLU A 55 -28.63 1.67 -18.77
CA GLU A 55 -29.24 3.00 -18.73
C GLU A 55 -28.47 3.97 -19.63
N GLN A 56 -29.18 4.67 -20.55
CA GLN A 56 -28.59 5.61 -21.50
C GLN A 56 -28.13 6.92 -20.84
N SER A 57 -28.80 7.32 -19.74
CA SER A 57 -28.52 8.55 -19.00
C SER A 57 -28.19 8.28 -17.54
N ALA A 58 -27.33 7.30 -17.31
CA ALA A 58 -26.88 6.92 -15.98
C ALA A 58 -26.07 8.04 -15.32
N LEU A 59 -26.30 8.28 -14.04
CA LEU A 59 -25.55 9.25 -13.24
C LEU A 59 -24.38 8.55 -12.53
N TRP A 60 -23.19 8.72 -13.07
CA TRP A 60 -21.96 8.18 -12.50
C TRP A 60 -21.43 9.09 -11.41
N VAL A 61 -21.23 8.54 -10.20
CA VAL A 61 -20.69 9.32 -9.08
C VAL A 61 -19.22 9.63 -9.31
N VAL A 62 -18.88 10.89 -9.44
CA VAL A 62 -17.55 11.40 -9.71
C VAL A 62 -16.87 11.80 -8.41
N ASP A 63 -17.55 12.57 -7.56
CA ASP A 63 -17.13 12.90 -6.20
C ASP A 63 -18.28 12.69 -5.22
N GLY A 64 -17.96 12.32 -3.99
CA GLY A 64 -18.91 12.05 -2.92
C GLY A 64 -19.26 10.58 -2.72
N GLN A 65 -18.53 9.66 -3.33
CA GLN A 65 -18.77 8.21 -3.19
C GLN A 65 -18.80 7.76 -1.73
N GLN A 66 -17.84 8.18 -0.91
CA GLN A 66 -17.81 7.79 0.51
C GLN A 66 -19.08 8.21 1.24
N ARG A 67 -19.60 9.41 0.95
CA ARG A 67 -20.86 9.94 1.48
C ARG A 67 -22.05 9.11 1.02
N LEU A 68 -22.12 8.82 -0.29
CA LEU A 68 -23.21 8.01 -0.84
C LEU A 68 -23.14 6.57 -0.31
N THR A 69 -21.97 5.98 -0.23
CA THR A 69 -21.78 4.64 0.35
C THR A 69 -22.17 4.62 1.83
N ALA A 70 -21.75 5.62 2.62
CA ALA A 70 -22.13 5.72 4.03
C ALA A 70 -23.65 5.84 4.20
N LEU A 71 -24.31 6.69 3.38
CA LEU A 71 -25.78 6.82 3.39
C LEU A 71 -26.46 5.48 3.10
N VAL A 72 -26.17 4.89 1.94
CA VAL A 72 -26.83 3.66 1.50
C VAL A 72 -26.53 2.52 2.49
N ALA A 73 -25.26 2.28 2.79
CA ALA A 73 -24.88 1.15 3.63
C ALA A 73 -25.40 1.26 5.07
N THR A 74 -25.38 2.46 5.69
CA THR A 74 -25.87 2.64 7.07
C THR A 74 -27.40 2.59 7.15
N LEU A 75 -28.10 3.21 6.19
CA LEU A 75 -29.57 3.26 6.19
C LEU A 75 -30.23 1.95 5.70
N THR A 76 -29.47 1.07 5.02
CA THR A 76 -29.94 -0.25 4.59
C THR A 76 -29.25 -1.42 5.30
N ALA A 77 -28.38 -1.14 6.28
CA ALA A 77 -27.61 -2.16 6.99
C ALA A 77 -28.51 -3.28 7.55
N HIS A 78 -28.07 -4.52 7.37
CA HIS A 78 -28.71 -5.71 7.94
C HIS A 78 -27.81 -6.24 9.07
N THR A 79 -28.36 -7.09 9.91
CA THR A 79 -27.59 -7.78 10.96
C THR A 79 -26.38 -8.48 10.34
N GLY A 80 -25.17 -8.12 10.76
CA GLY A 80 -23.90 -8.64 10.21
C GLY A 80 -23.23 -7.73 9.16
N ALA A 81 -23.73 -6.49 8.97
CA ALA A 81 -23.03 -5.49 8.17
C ALA A 81 -21.65 -5.15 8.77
N LEU A 82 -20.77 -4.53 7.94
CA LEU A 82 -19.48 -4.05 8.45
C LEU A 82 -19.69 -3.09 9.64
N PRO A 83 -18.86 -3.19 10.72
CA PRO A 83 -19.01 -2.39 11.93
C PRO A 83 -19.11 -0.88 11.66
N ALA A 84 -18.46 -0.38 10.60
CA ALA A 84 -18.52 1.03 10.22
C ALA A 84 -19.94 1.52 9.88
N PHE A 85 -20.82 0.64 9.43
CA PHE A 85 -22.19 0.96 9.02
C PHE A 85 -23.24 0.64 10.12
N GLU A 86 -22.85 -0.04 11.19
CA GLU A 86 -23.73 -0.32 12.32
C GLU A 86 -23.79 0.88 13.26
N LEU A 87 -24.71 1.80 12.98
CA LEU A 87 -24.89 3.07 13.70
C LEU A 87 -26.20 3.08 14.46
N TYR A 88 -26.17 3.60 15.68
CA TYR A 88 -27.31 3.81 16.55
C TYR A 88 -27.39 5.28 16.99
N PHE A 89 -28.56 5.70 17.41
CA PHE A 89 -28.77 6.98 18.07
C PHE A 89 -29.34 6.76 19.48
N ASP A 90 -28.65 7.27 20.47
CA ASP A 90 -29.08 7.24 21.86
C ASP A 90 -30.16 8.31 22.08
N LEU A 91 -31.42 7.87 22.25
CA LEU A 91 -32.59 8.74 22.41
C LEU A 91 -32.63 9.45 23.77
N HIS A 92 -31.87 9.01 24.77
CA HIS A 92 -31.74 9.69 26.07
C HIS A 92 -30.63 10.75 26.05
N ALA A 93 -29.50 10.42 25.45
CA ALA A 93 -28.35 11.33 25.35
C ALA A 93 -28.46 12.31 24.18
N ALA A 94 -29.36 12.09 23.21
CA ALA A 94 -29.47 12.79 21.95
C ALA A 94 -28.13 12.78 21.15
N ASP A 95 -27.44 11.65 21.15
CA ASP A 95 -26.10 11.50 20.56
C ASP A 95 -25.94 10.15 19.86
N PHE A 96 -24.91 10.03 19.05
CA PHE A 96 -24.61 8.83 18.27
C PHE A 96 -23.97 7.75 19.16
N ALA A 97 -24.40 6.51 18.95
CA ALA A 97 -23.91 5.36 19.70
C ALA A 97 -23.51 4.22 18.77
N ARG A 98 -22.60 3.37 19.27
CA ARG A 98 -22.12 2.19 18.56
C ARG A 98 -22.17 0.96 19.43
N ARG A 99 -22.57 -0.16 18.85
CA ARG A 99 -22.70 -1.42 19.56
C ARG A 99 -21.36 -1.89 20.13
N GLY A 100 -20.27 -1.79 19.36
CA GLY A 100 -18.96 -2.32 19.73
C GLY A 100 -19.03 -3.82 20.07
N SER A 101 -18.43 -4.23 21.19
CA SER A 101 -18.44 -5.62 21.68
C SER A 101 -19.69 -6.00 22.49
N ARG A 102 -20.69 -5.14 22.62
CA ARG A 102 -21.91 -5.41 23.40
C ARG A 102 -22.74 -6.51 22.75
N ARG A 103 -23.20 -7.46 23.56
CA ARG A 103 -24.11 -8.53 23.09
C ARG A 103 -25.54 -8.04 22.89
N THR A 104 -25.99 -7.07 23.69
CA THR A 104 -27.33 -6.46 23.63
C THR A 104 -27.22 -4.96 23.49
N VAL A 105 -28.15 -4.37 22.76
CA VAL A 105 -28.28 -2.93 22.57
C VAL A 105 -29.28 -2.37 23.58
N PRO A 106 -29.00 -1.25 24.27
CA PRO A 106 -29.94 -0.64 25.19
C PRO A 106 -31.28 -0.26 24.50
N PRO A 107 -32.43 -0.34 25.22
CA PRO A 107 -33.75 -0.04 24.62
C PRO A 107 -33.88 1.38 24.07
N HIS A 108 -33.13 2.34 24.58
CA HIS A 108 -33.12 3.73 24.14
C HIS A 108 -32.17 3.99 22.94
N TRP A 109 -31.52 2.98 22.39
CA TRP A 109 -30.67 3.13 21.20
C TRP A 109 -31.44 2.73 19.94
N LEU A 110 -31.76 3.68 19.07
CA LEU A 110 -32.47 3.46 17.82
C LEU A 110 -31.47 3.13 16.69
N PRO A 111 -31.64 2.01 15.97
CA PRO A 111 -30.77 1.67 14.83
C PRO A 111 -31.09 2.55 13.60
N PHE A 112 -30.07 2.95 12.87
CA PHE A 112 -30.23 3.85 11.71
C PHE A 112 -30.93 3.20 10.52
N ASN A 113 -30.88 1.89 10.38
CA ASN A 113 -31.46 1.16 9.25
C ASN A 113 -33.00 1.09 9.26
N VAL A 114 -33.65 1.63 10.27
CA VAL A 114 -35.12 1.72 10.32
C VAL A 114 -35.65 3.12 9.99
N LEU A 115 -34.77 4.14 9.97
CA LEU A 115 -35.19 5.56 9.94
C LEU A 115 -36.01 5.96 8.72
N LEU A 116 -35.71 5.41 7.53
CA LEU A 116 -36.36 5.78 6.26
C LEU A 116 -37.56 4.90 5.91
N ASP A 117 -37.80 3.84 6.67
CA ASP A 117 -39.00 3.00 6.51
C ASP A 117 -39.98 3.25 7.65
N THR A 118 -41.08 3.92 7.34
CA THR A 118 -42.07 4.33 8.34
C THR A 118 -42.64 3.13 9.11
N ASN A 119 -42.88 2.00 8.46
CA ASN A 119 -43.45 0.82 9.12
C ASN A 119 -42.39 0.19 10.08
N ARG A 120 -41.18 0.01 9.61
CA ARG A 120 -40.08 -0.51 10.43
C ARG A 120 -39.75 0.41 11.61
N LEU A 121 -39.80 1.73 11.40
CA LEU A 121 -39.59 2.69 12.48
C LEU A 121 -40.72 2.60 13.54
N LEU A 122 -41.95 2.48 13.10
CA LEU A 122 -43.10 2.33 14.03
C LEU A 122 -43.01 1.02 14.83
N ASP A 123 -42.74 -0.10 14.16
CA ASP A 123 -42.58 -1.40 14.81
C ASP A 123 -41.44 -1.38 15.84
N GLU A 124 -40.34 -0.77 15.49
CA GLU A 124 -39.18 -0.60 16.38
C GLU A 124 -39.53 0.26 17.59
N LEU A 125 -40.20 1.39 17.39
CA LEU A 125 -40.64 2.27 18.47
C LEU A 125 -41.67 1.60 19.39
N MET A 126 -42.61 0.82 18.84
CA MET A 126 -43.55 0.03 19.66
C MET A 126 -42.83 -0.97 20.52
N THR A 127 -41.89 -1.70 19.97
CA THR A 127 -41.07 -2.66 20.73
C THR A 127 -40.29 -1.97 21.85
N ARG A 128 -39.62 -0.86 21.56
CA ARG A 128 -38.83 -0.12 22.56
C ARG A 128 -39.66 0.55 23.62
N ARG A 129 -40.89 0.93 23.30
CA ARG A 129 -41.87 1.41 24.32
C ARG A 129 -42.20 0.33 25.33
N THR A 130 -42.36 -0.93 24.90
CA THR A 130 -42.59 -2.04 25.82
C THR A 130 -41.39 -2.34 26.71
N GLU A 131 -40.19 -1.92 26.27
CA GLU A 131 -38.92 -2.04 26.99
C GLU A 131 -38.60 -0.80 27.83
N GLY A 132 -39.45 0.23 27.86
CA GLY A 132 -39.33 1.38 28.74
C GLY A 132 -38.91 2.70 28.07
N LEU A 133 -38.96 2.82 26.74
CA LEU A 133 -38.76 4.09 26.05
C LEU A 133 -39.92 5.04 26.34
N ASP A 134 -39.61 6.26 26.79
CA ASP A 134 -40.59 7.30 27.09
C ASP A 134 -41.09 8.06 25.84
N ASP A 135 -42.11 8.93 26.03
CA ASP A 135 -42.69 9.72 24.95
C ASP A 135 -41.69 10.72 24.36
N ALA A 136 -40.78 11.27 25.18
CA ALA A 136 -39.75 12.18 24.72
C ALA A 136 -38.79 11.49 23.75
N GLY A 137 -38.40 10.25 24.05
CA GLY A 137 -37.56 9.42 23.16
C GLY A 137 -38.28 9.09 21.85
N VAL A 138 -39.61 8.84 21.89
CA VAL A 138 -40.39 8.62 20.64
C VAL A 138 -40.43 9.88 19.79
N ASP A 139 -40.65 11.05 20.37
CA ASP A 139 -40.66 12.30 19.63
C ASP A 139 -39.29 12.65 19.04
N LEU A 140 -38.20 12.41 19.80
CA LEU A 140 -36.84 12.58 19.30
C LEU A 140 -36.51 11.62 18.14
N ALA A 141 -36.99 10.38 18.19
CA ALA A 141 -36.83 9.41 17.09
C ALA A 141 -37.53 9.88 15.80
N ARG A 142 -38.73 10.46 15.92
CA ARG A 142 -39.44 11.03 14.78
C ARG A 142 -38.72 12.27 14.22
N GLU A 143 -38.22 13.12 15.09
CA GLU A 143 -37.42 14.28 14.70
C GLU A 143 -36.15 13.84 13.96
N LEU A 144 -35.42 12.82 14.47
CA LEU A 144 -34.27 12.26 13.82
C LEU A 144 -34.61 11.73 12.42
N ALA A 145 -35.66 10.92 12.29
CA ALA A 145 -36.10 10.38 11.01
C ALA A 145 -36.44 11.49 10.00
N THR A 146 -37.15 12.52 10.46
CA THR A 146 -37.52 13.70 9.62
C THR A 146 -36.24 14.44 9.17
N ARG A 147 -35.35 14.78 10.10
CA ARG A 147 -34.15 15.55 9.78
C ARG A 147 -33.21 14.79 8.82
N ILE A 148 -33.02 13.49 9.01
CA ILE A 148 -32.21 12.67 8.10
C ILE A 148 -32.91 12.48 6.76
N GLY A 149 -34.21 12.21 6.73
CA GLY A 149 -34.96 11.97 5.51
C GLY A 149 -35.14 13.23 4.64
N ASP A 150 -35.29 14.38 5.25
CA ASP A 150 -35.50 15.67 4.56
C ASP A 150 -34.18 16.36 4.18
N TYR A 151 -33.04 15.84 4.63
CA TYR A 151 -31.77 16.47 4.35
C TYR A 151 -31.43 16.46 2.85
N ARG A 152 -31.14 17.63 2.29
CA ARG A 152 -30.86 17.80 0.86
C ARG A 152 -29.38 17.95 0.60
N ILE A 153 -28.80 16.99 -0.10
CA ILE A 153 -27.42 17.07 -0.57
C ILE A 153 -27.40 17.73 -1.96
N PRO A 154 -26.68 18.85 -2.15
CA PRO A 154 -26.57 19.48 -3.47
C PRO A 154 -25.91 18.51 -4.47
N LEU A 155 -26.48 18.46 -5.69
CA LEU A 155 -25.95 17.67 -6.81
C LEU A 155 -25.46 18.60 -7.90
N ALA A 156 -24.22 18.40 -8.36
CA ALA A 156 -23.70 18.99 -9.59
C ALA A 156 -23.63 17.90 -10.67
N ILE A 157 -24.40 18.07 -11.75
CA ILE A 157 -24.44 17.09 -12.84
C ILE A 157 -23.69 17.64 -14.04
N VAL A 158 -22.65 16.93 -14.46
CA VAL A 158 -21.86 17.23 -15.67
C VAL A 158 -22.45 16.46 -16.84
N ARG A 159 -22.81 17.18 -17.91
CA ARG A 159 -23.31 16.63 -19.17
C ARG A 159 -22.33 16.98 -20.27
N THR A 160 -21.35 16.13 -20.50
CA THR A 160 -20.38 16.30 -21.58
C THR A 160 -19.90 14.94 -22.04
N ASN A 161 -19.68 14.83 -23.35
CA ASN A 161 -18.95 13.69 -23.95
C ASN A 161 -17.49 14.06 -24.23
N ASP A 162 -17.07 15.28 -23.92
CA ASP A 162 -15.70 15.76 -24.06
C ASP A 162 -14.92 15.39 -22.80
N GLU A 163 -14.04 14.41 -22.92
CA GLU A 163 -13.20 13.96 -21.83
C GLU A 163 -12.23 15.04 -21.33
N HIS A 164 -11.81 15.96 -22.20
CA HIS A 164 -10.93 17.07 -21.78
C HIS A 164 -11.66 18.03 -20.85
N VAL A 165 -12.89 18.38 -21.18
CA VAL A 165 -13.75 19.22 -20.32
C VAL A 165 -14.02 18.53 -19.00
N LEU A 166 -14.28 17.21 -19.03
CA LEU A 166 -14.47 16.42 -17.84
C LEU A 166 -13.23 16.43 -16.94
N ARG A 167 -12.02 16.22 -17.52
CA ARG A 167 -10.75 16.30 -16.81
C ARG A 167 -10.56 17.65 -16.12
N GLU A 168 -10.84 18.73 -16.83
CA GLU A 168 -10.69 20.08 -16.29
C GLU A 168 -11.66 20.34 -15.13
N ILE A 169 -12.92 19.90 -15.24
CA ILE A 169 -13.91 19.98 -14.17
C ILE A 169 -13.41 19.18 -12.94
N PHE A 170 -12.92 17.96 -13.16
CA PHE A 170 -12.34 17.14 -12.10
C PHE A 170 -11.19 17.87 -11.38
N HIS A 171 -10.25 18.43 -12.14
CA HIS A 171 -9.10 19.14 -11.58
C HIS A 171 -9.53 20.34 -10.74
N ARG A 172 -10.46 21.14 -11.23
CA ARG A 172 -10.96 22.35 -10.55
C ARG A 172 -11.77 22.03 -9.30
N THR A 173 -12.65 21.03 -9.37
CA THR A 173 -13.50 20.65 -8.25
C THR A 173 -12.68 20.07 -7.09
N ASN A 174 -11.65 19.29 -7.39
CA ASN A 174 -10.78 18.71 -6.38
C ASN A 174 -9.72 19.68 -5.82
N SER A 175 -9.52 20.83 -6.44
CA SER A 175 -8.60 21.86 -5.91
C SER A 175 -9.16 22.55 -4.66
N ALA A 176 -10.46 22.49 -4.41
CA ALA A 176 -11.14 23.07 -3.25
C ALA A 176 -11.33 22.08 -2.07
N GLY A 177 -11.01 20.78 -2.25
CA GLY A 177 -11.15 19.73 -1.24
C GLY A 177 -9.90 18.84 -1.11
N ARG A 178 -10.07 17.59 -0.64
CA ARG A 178 -8.99 16.60 -0.61
C ARG A 178 -8.63 16.19 -2.05
N ARG A 179 -7.43 16.53 -2.49
CA ARG A 179 -6.95 16.24 -3.86
C ARG A 179 -7.11 14.76 -4.18
N MET A 180 -7.69 14.45 -5.33
CA MET A 180 -7.63 13.09 -5.89
C MET A 180 -6.18 12.73 -6.18
N THR A 181 -5.85 11.46 -6.01
CA THR A 181 -4.55 10.95 -6.43
C THR A 181 -4.51 10.79 -7.94
N ALA A 182 -3.31 10.77 -8.52
CA ALA A 182 -3.12 10.57 -9.95
C ALA A 182 -3.80 9.28 -10.45
N SER A 183 -3.75 8.20 -9.66
CA SER A 183 -4.40 6.93 -9.99
C SER A 183 -5.93 7.00 -10.02
N GLU A 184 -6.54 7.83 -9.16
CA GLU A 184 -8.00 8.01 -9.18
C GLU A 184 -8.46 8.75 -10.43
N VAL A 185 -7.72 9.77 -10.83
CA VAL A 185 -7.97 10.50 -12.07
C VAL A 185 -7.77 9.57 -13.27
N PHE A 186 -6.68 8.79 -13.31
CA PHE A 186 -6.43 7.81 -14.37
C PHE A 186 -7.59 6.83 -14.53
N ARG A 187 -8.03 6.21 -13.43
CA ARG A 187 -9.15 5.27 -13.47
C ARG A 187 -10.46 5.92 -13.91
N ALA A 188 -10.70 7.16 -13.51
CA ALA A 188 -11.88 7.89 -13.96
C ALA A 188 -11.92 8.08 -15.49
N LEU A 189 -10.75 8.19 -16.10
CA LEU A 189 -10.61 8.47 -17.54
C LEU A 189 -10.51 7.21 -18.40
N HIS A 190 -9.90 6.14 -17.87
CA HIS A 190 -9.57 4.92 -18.63
C HIS A 190 -10.20 3.66 -18.03
N ALA A 191 -11.25 3.80 -17.17
CA ALA A 191 -11.93 2.63 -16.63
C ALA A 191 -12.55 1.79 -17.74
N ALA A 192 -12.03 0.60 -17.93
CA ALA A 192 -12.65 -0.41 -18.77
C ALA A 192 -13.99 -0.86 -18.16
N LEU A 193 -14.95 -1.18 -19.02
CA LEU A 193 -16.28 -1.61 -18.61
C LEU A 193 -16.30 -3.08 -18.17
N ASP A 194 -15.32 -3.89 -18.60
CA ASP A 194 -15.26 -5.31 -18.31
C ASP A 194 -14.21 -5.67 -17.24
N PRO A 195 -14.55 -6.58 -16.31
CA PRO A 195 -13.58 -7.14 -15.38
C PRO A 195 -12.50 -7.92 -16.14
N GLY A 196 -11.22 -7.69 -15.78
CA GLY A 196 -10.10 -8.37 -16.44
C GLY A 196 -9.68 -7.77 -17.77
N ASP A 197 -10.23 -6.60 -18.16
CA ASP A 197 -9.71 -5.85 -19.31
C ASP A 197 -8.21 -5.55 -19.10
N PRO A 198 -7.34 -5.90 -20.08
CA PRO A 198 -5.90 -5.60 -19.99
C PRO A 198 -5.59 -4.09 -19.88
N GLY A 199 -6.53 -3.22 -20.23
CA GLY A 199 -6.43 -1.77 -20.08
C GLY A 199 -6.89 -1.24 -18.73
N ASP A 200 -7.35 -2.10 -17.80
CA ASP A 200 -7.72 -1.68 -16.45
C ASP A 200 -6.49 -1.70 -15.51
N LEU A 201 -6.23 -0.58 -14.85
CA LEU A 201 -5.15 -0.42 -13.88
C LEU A 201 -5.24 -1.44 -12.73
N ARG A 202 -6.44 -1.86 -12.34
CA ARG A 202 -6.64 -2.89 -11.32
C ARG A 202 -6.12 -4.25 -11.79
N THR A 203 -6.44 -4.64 -13.02
CA THR A 203 -5.93 -5.87 -13.64
C THR A 203 -4.40 -5.88 -13.65
N LEU A 204 -3.77 -4.75 -13.98
CA LEU A 204 -2.32 -4.60 -13.91
C LEU A 204 -1.78 -4.76 -12.48
N ILE A 205 -2.42 -4.14 -11.49
CA ILE A 205 -1.99 -4.22 -10.08
C ILE A 205 -2.09 -5.66 -9.57
N ASP A 206 -3.19 -6.33 -9.88
CA ASP A 206 -3.44 -7.73 -9.47
C ASP A 206 -2.40 -8.66 -10.13
N ASP A 207 -2.11 -8.48 -11.42
CA ASP A 207 -1.07 -9.22 -12.13
C ASP A 207 0.32 -9.00 -11.51
N ILE A 208 0.71 -7.75 -11.25
CA ILE A 208 1.98 -7.41 -10.58
C ILE A 208 2.05 -8.07 -9.19
N GLY A 209 0.94 -8.13 -8.46
CA GLY A 209 0.85 -8.78 -7.16
C GLY A 209 1.19 -10.27 -7.18
N THR A 210 0.95 -10.96 -8.32
CA THR A 210 1.28 -12.38 -8.47
C THR A 210 2.78 -12.67 -8.69
N LYS A 211 3.61 -11.64 -8.93
CA LYS A 211 5.03 -11.80 -9.29
C LYS A 211 5.98 -12.00 -8.09
N GLY A 212 5.45 -12.22 -6.89
CA GLY A 212 6.22 -12.60 -5.71
C GLY A 212 7.12 -11.51 -5.13
N PHE A 213 6.78 -10.23 -5.34
CA PHE A 213 7.48 -9.09 -4.72
C PHE A 213 6.58 -8.31 -3.74
N GLY A 214 5.37 -8.81 -3.51
CA GLY A 214 4.33 -8.17 -2.71
C GLY A 214 3.53 -7.12 -3.46
N THR A 215 2.48 -6.64 -2.81
CA THR A 215 1.53 -5.70 -3.42
C THR A 215 2.08 -4.28 -3.45
N LEU A 216 2.14 -3.69 -4.63
CA LEU A 216 2.52 -2.30 -4.82
C LEU A 216 1.30 -1.37 -4.68
N ARG A 217 1.55 -0.17 -4.15
CA ARG A 217 0.53 0.88 -4.14
C ARG A 217 0.24 1.35 -5.56
N GLU A 218 -1.02 1.59 -5.84
CA GLU A 218 -1.53 2.05 -7.12
C GLU A 218 -0.76 3.26 -7.70
N ASP A 219 -0.49 4.29 -6.87
CA ASP A 219 0.33 5.43 -7.28
C ASP A 219 1.76 5.05 -7.70
N THR A 220 2.32 3.99 -7.11
CA THR A 220 3.65 3.48 -7.48
C THR A 220 3.60 2.77 -8.82
N VAL A 221 2.59 1.91 -9.04
CA VAL A 221 2.38 1.23 -10.33
C VAL A 221 2.18 2.23 -11.45
N LEU A 222 1.35 3.25 -11.23
CA LEU A 222 1.11 4.30 -12.23
C LEU A 222 2.40 5.06 -12.59
N ARG A 223 3.26 5.35 -11.61
CA ARG A 223 4.57 5.96 -11.88
C ARG A 223 5.47 5.04 -12.70
N CYS A 224 5.41 3.73 -12.50
CA CYS A 224 6.13 2.76 -13.32
C CYS A 224 5.58 2.74 -14.75
N VAL A 225 4.27 2.83 -14.94
CA VAL A 225 3.63 2.98 -16.27
C VAL A 225 4.16 4.22 -16.97
N LEU A 226 4.19 5.38 -16.29
CA LEU A 226 4.74 6.62 -16.87
C LEU A 226 6.23 6.50 -17.18
N ALA A 227 7.00 5.82 -16.35
CA ALA A 227 8.43 5.58 -16.56
C ALA A 227 8.67 4.76 -17.85
N VAL A 228 7.89 3.70 -18.07
CA VAL A 228 7.94 2.91 -19.32
C VAL A 228 7.70 3.78 -20.54
N ARG A 229 6.71 4.68 -20.49
CA ARG A 229 6.40 5.62 -21.58
C ARG A 229 7.45 6.73 -21.79
N GLY A 230 8.35 6.93 -20.82
CA GLY A 230 9.31 8.04 -20.84
C GLY A 230 8.72 9.37 -20.37
N GLY A 231 7.53 9.34 -19.78
CA GLY A 231 6.85 10.50 -19.22
C GLY A 231 7.44 10.97 -17.89
N ASP A 232 7.01 12.14 -17.45
CA ASP A 232 7.39 12.69 -16.14
C ASP A 232 6.61 12.01 -15.01
N VAL A 233 7.23 11.07 -14.33
CA VAL A 233 6.63 10.24 -13.27
C VAL A 233 6.09 11.01 -12.05
N TYR A 234 6.37 12.32 -11.95
CA TYR A 234 5.92 13.19 -10.86
C TYR A 234 5.02 14.34 -11.36
N ARG A 235 4.74 14.40 -12.65
CA ARG A 235 3.67 15.25 -13.20
C ARG A 235 2.31 14.55 -13.09
N SER A 236 1.26 15.35 -13.27
CA SER A 236 -0.04 14.81 -13.64
C SER A 236 0.12 14.04 -14.95
N PHE A 237 -0.35 12.81 -15.02
CA PHE A 237 -0.30 12.01 -16.25
C PHE A 237 -1.43 12.41 -17.25
N GLU A 238 -2.14 13.50 -16.95
CA GLU A 238 -3.13 14.09 -17.86
C GLU A 238 -2.47 14.40 -19.21
N GLY A 239 -2.95 13.72 -20.25
CA GLY A 239 -2.42 13.85 -21.61
C GLY A 239 -1.29 12.87 -21.98
N GLU A 240 -0.85 12.00 -21.09
CA GLU A 240 0.14 10.96 -21.40
C GLU A 240 -0.42 9.83 -22.28
N PHE A 241 -1.73 9.62 -22.23
CA PHE A 241 -2.45 8.75 -23.18
C PHE A 241 -3.34 9.62 -24.07
N ALA A 242 -3.30 9.34 -25.37
CA ALA A 242 -4.18 10.02 -26.30
C ALA A 242 -5.65 9.62 -26.09
N VAL A 243 -6.57 10.48 -26.50
CA VAL A 243 -8.01 10.17 -26.43
C VAL A 243 -8.29 8.90 -27.27
N GLY A 244 -8.86 7.87 -26.64
CA GLY A 244 -9.15 6.59 -27.28
C GLY A 244 -7.95 5.62 -27.36
N GLU A 245 -6.77 6.00 -26.86
CA GLU A 245 -5.63 5.09 -26.75
C GLU A 245 -5.89 4.06 -25.64
N SER A 246 -5.79 2.76 -26.01
CA SER A 246 -5.85 1.69 -25.02
C SER A 246 -4.53 1.62 -24.23
N PRO A 247 -4.55 1.65 -22.91
CA PRO A 247 -3.34 1.49 -22.10
C PRO A 247 -2.82 0.03 -22.06
N ALA A 248 -3.53 -0.94 -22.64
CA ALA A 248 -3.26 -2.37 -22.51
C ALA A 248 -1.82 -2.77 -22.87
N GLU A 249 -1.30 -2.28 -24.01
CA GLU A 249 0.08 -2.59 -24.43
C GLU A 249 1.12 -2.02 -23.45
N THR A 250 0.92 -0.77 -22.99
CA THR A 250 1.79 -0.16 -22.00
C THR A 250 1.73 -0.90 -20.66
N PHE A 251 0.55 -1.38 -20.26
CA PHE A 251 0.38 -2.15 -19.03
C PHE A 251 1.06 -3.51 -19.11
N ALA A 252 0.90 -4.23 -20.23
CA ALA A 252 1.61 -5.49 -20.47
C ALA A 252 3.13 -5.29 -20.42
N LEU A 253 3.65 -4.24 -21.09
CA LEU A 253 5.08 -3.90 -21.05
C LEU A 253 5.54 -3.52 -19.63
N THR A 254 4.72 -2.80 -18.87
CA THR A 254 5.03 -2.42 -17.48
C THR A 254 5.10 -3.64 -16.58
N SER A 255 4.17 -4.57 -16.71
CA SER A 255 4.14 -5.82 -15.94
C SER A 255 5.38 -6.67 -16.22
N ASP A 256 5.71 -6.90 -17.48
CA ASP A 256 6.88 -7.63 -17.93
C ASP A 256 8.20 -6.95 -17.47
N THR A 257 8.25 -5.63 -17.51
CA THR A 257 9.41 -4.87 -17.03
C THR A 257 9.57 -4.96 -15.51
N LEU A 258 8.48 -4.84 -14.75
CA LEU A 258 8.52 -4.96 -13.29
C LEU A 258 8.94 -6.36 -12.83
N GLU A 259 8.59 -7.40 -13.57
CA GLU A 259 9.07 -8.75 -13.29
C GLU A 259 10.61 -8.84 -13.34
N ARG A 260 11.25 -8.22 -14.34
CA ARG A 260 12.72 -8.10 -14.42
C ARG A 260 13.30 -7.24 -13.30
N VAL A 261 12.64 -6.14 -12.95
CA VAL A 261 13.04 -5.30 -11.81
C VAL A 261 13.00 -6.10 -10.51
N PHE A 262 11.97 -6.89 -10.29
CA PHE A 262 11.84 -7.71 -9.09
C PHE A 262 12.89 -8.83 -9.05
N ALA A 263 13.15 -9.48 -10.18
CA ALA A 263 14.23 -10.45 -10.28
C ALA A 263 15.59 -9.81 -9.94
N PHE A 264 15.92 -8.65 -10.52
CA PHE A 264 17.13 -7.91 -10.19
C PHE A 264 17.21 -7.53 -8.70
N LEU A 265 16.12 -7.05 -8.10
CA LEU A 265 16.10 -6.68 -6.69
C LEU A 265 16.32 -7.87 -5.77
N ARG A 266 15.74 -9.04 -6.08
CA ARG A 266 15.94 -10.29 -5.33
C ARG A 266 17.36 -10.84 -5.50
N ASP A 267 17.75 -11.03 -6.75
CA ASP A 267 18.93 -11.84 -7.09
C ASP A 267 20.23 -11.06 -6.95
N ASP A 268 20.26 -9.79 -7.36
CA ASP A 268 21.47 -8.97 -7.33
C ASP A 268 21.53 -8.04 -6.11
N ALA A 269 20.40 -7.46 -5.70
CA ALA A 269 20.38 -6.43 -4.66
C ALA A 269 20.01 -6.94 -3.26
N SER A 270 19.70 -8.23 -3.10
CA SER A 270 19.27 -8.83 -1.82
C SER A 270 18.03 -8.15 -1.19
N ILE A 271 17.13 -7.63 -2.03
CA ILE A 271 15.87 -7.03 -1.62
C ILE A 271 14.74 -7.94 -2.09
N PRO A 272 14.29 -8.90 -1.27
CA PRO A 272 13.41 -9.98 -1.71
C PRO A 272 11.95 -9.55 -1.87
N HIS A 273 11.54 -8.41 -1.28
CA HIS A 273 10.15 -8.03 -1.17
C HIS A 273 9.99 -6.51 -0.99
N VAL A 274 8.87 -5.92 -1.40
CA VAL A 274 8.61 -4.48 -1.24
C VAL A 274 8.64 -4.01 0.22
N ARG A 275 8.32 -4.89 1.18
CA ARG A 275 8.43 -4.60 2.62
C ARG A 275 9.88 -4.45 3.09
N ALA A 276 10.86 -5.00 2.35
CA ALA A 276 12.28 -4.82 2.59
C ALA A 276 12.89 -3.64 1.81
N LEU A 277 12.15 -3.04 0.87
CA LEU A 277 12.62 -1.90 0.10
C LEU A 277 12.46 -0.61 0.91
N PRO A 278 13.53 0.08 1.32
CA PRO A 278 13.46 1.30 2.14
C PRO A 278 12.56 2.38 1.55
N TYR A 279 12.70 2.65 0.25
CA TYR A 279 11.89 3.64 -0.47
C TYR A 279 11.49 3.11 -1.85
N VAL A 280 10.19 3.06 -2.09
CA VAL A 280 9.61 2.59 -3.37
C VAL A 280 9.86 3.55 -4.54
N GLY A 281 10.35 4.77 -4.28
CA GLY A 281 10.68 5.75 -5.32
C GLY A 281 11.75 5.31 -6.31
N VAL A 282 12.55 4.32 -5.97
CA VAL A 282 13.55 3.73 -6.90
C VAL A 282 12.89 2.84 -7.97
N LEU A 283 11.68 2.33 -7.73
CA LEU A 283 11.01 1.43 -8.68
C LEU A 283 10.75 2.08 -10.05
N PRO A 284 10.21 3.31 -10.16
CA PRO A 284 10.07 3.94 -11.48
C PRO A 284 11.40 4.14 -12.22
N ILE A 285 12.51 4.38 -11.50
CA ILE A 285 13.84 4.55 -12.11
C ILE A 285 14.31 3.22 -12.70
N LEU A 286 14.24 2.14 -11.91
CA LEU A 286 14.57 0.79 -12.36
C LEU A 286 13.63 0.34 -13.48
N THR A 287 12.34 0.67 -13.39
CA THR A 287 11.36 0.35 -14.44
C THR A 287 11.75 1.03 -15.76
N ARG A 288 12.11 2.33 -15.75
CA ARG A 288 12.61 3.03 -16.93
C ARG A 288 13.87 2.36 -17.46
N PHE A 289 14.80 1.99 -16.57
CA PHE A 289 16.04 1.35 -16.96
C PHE A 289 15.79 0.01 -17.66
N PHE A 290 15.02 -0.89 -17.04
CA PHE A 290 14.73 -2.21 -17.61
C PHE A 290 13.74 -2.17 -18.78
N ALA A 291 12.99 -1.11 -18.97
CA ALA A 291 12.18 -0.89 -20.18
C ALA A 291 13.06 -0.61 -21.40
N LEU A 292 14.13 0.17 -21.26
CA LEU A 292 15.07 0.49 -22.33
C LEU A 292 16.13 -0.62 -22.49
N HIS A 293 16.60 -1.17 -21.39
CA HIS A 293 17.67 -2.17 -21.36
C HIS A 293 17.12 -3.48 -20.76
N ARG A 294 16.45 -4.27 -21.59
CA ARG A 294 15.71 -5.47 -21.14
C ARG A 294 16.62 -6.52 -20.50
N GLU A 295 17.83 -6.68 -21.03
CA GLU A 295 18.83 -7.63 -20.60
C GLU A 295 20.19 -6.93 -20.40
N PRO A 296 20.32 -6.13 -19.32
CA PRO A 296 21.56 -5.38 -19.11
C PRO A 296 22.72 -6.31 -18.84
N HIS A 297 23.91 -5.92 -19.26
CA HIS A 297 25.13 -6.68 -19.02
C HIS A 297 25.36 -6.93 -17.53
N SER A 298 26.04 -8.04 -17.20
CA SER A 298 26.34 -8.41 -15.82
C SER A 298 27.10 -7.31 -15.05
N ARG A 299 27.98 -6.58 -15.75
CA ARG A 299 28.66 -5.40 -15.18
C ARG A 299 27.66 -4.30 -14.82
N THR A 300 26.72 -4.00 -15.69
CA THR A 300 25.70 -2.98 -15.45
C THR A 300 24.77 -3.36 -14.30
N ARG A 301 24.38 -4.64 -14.21
CA ARG A 301 23.62 -5.15 -13.05
C ARG A 301 24.41 -4.95 -11.73
N ASN A 302 25.71 -5.19 -11.73
CA ASN A 302 26.57 -4.90 -10.57
C ASN A 302 26.63 -3.41 -10.24
N LEU A 303 26.74 -2.55 -11.24
CA LEU A 303 26.73 -1.09 -11.05
C LEU A 303 25.36 -0.57 -10.54
N LEU A 304 24.25 -1.10 -11.02
CA LEU A 304 22.90 -0.82 -10.49
C LEU A 304 22.76 -1.28 -9.02
N ARG A 305 23.29 -2.44 -8.67
CA ARG A 305 23.34 -2.89 -7.27
C ARG A 305 24.12 -1.89 -6.40
N ARG A 306 25.32 -1.46 -6.86
CA ARG A 306 26.13 -0.44 -6.15
C ARG A 306 25.36 0.86 -6.03
N TRP A 307 24.70 1.31 -7.09
CA TRP A 307 23.86 2.51 -7.09
C TRP A 307 22.78 2.43 -6.02
N ILE A 308 22.06 1.30 -5.88
CA ILE A 308 21.08 1.09 -4.82
C ILE A 308 21.73 1.21 -3.44
N TRP A 309 22.83 0.48 -3.21
CA TRP A 309 23.42 0.36 -1.88
C TRP A 309 24.28 1.55 -1.47
N ARG A 310 24.82 2.32 -2.40
CA ARG A 310 25.61 3.52 -2.11
C ARG A 310 24.80 4.71 -1.72
N GLY A 311 23.61 4.92 -2.28
CA GLY A 311 22.91 6.14 -1.93
C GLY A 311 21.51 6.33 -2.47
N SER A 312 21.07 5.66 -3.52
CA SER A 312 19.73 5.91 -4.06
C SER A 312 18.62 5.69 -3.04
N MET A 313 18.79 4.74 -2.14
CA MET A 313 17.86 4.48 -1.04
C MET A 313 17.86 5.59 0.03
N ALA A 314 18.88 6.43 0.08
CA ALA A 314 18.93 7.58 0.99
C ALA A 314 18.20 8.80 0.45
N TRP A 315 17.87 8.86 -0.86
CA TRP A 315 17.10 9.96 -1.43
C TRP A 315 15.70 10.07 -0.80
N GLY A 316 15.18 8.97 -0.30
CA GLY A 316 13.96 8.96 0.51
C GLY A 316 12.77 9.53 -0.25
N ARG A 317 12.36 10.73 0.15
CA ARG A 317 11.25 11.47 -0.43
C ARG A 317 11.70 12.67 -1.28
N ASP A 318 12.97 12.77 -1.63
CA ASP A 318 13.45 13.82 -2.53
C ASP A 318 12.93 13.58 -3.95
N VAL A 319 11.74 14.13 -4.19
CA VAL A 319 11.05 14.06 -5.48
C VAL A 319 11.91 14.64 -6.61
N GLY A 320 12.72 15.66 -6.32
CA GLY A 320 13.60 16.29 -7.30
C GLY A 320 14.72 15.36 -7.75
N ALA A 321 15.38 14.66 -6.82
CA ALA A 321 16.41 13.67 -7.12
C ALA A 321 15.82 12.48 -7.91
N LEU A 322 14.70 11.93 -7.44
CA LEU A 322 14.03 10.81 -8.08
C LEU A 322 13.57 11.15 -9.51
N ARG A 323 13.02 12.36 -9.70
CA ARG A 323 12.59 12.83 -11.02
C ARG A 323 13.77 12.97 -12.00
N ARG A 324 14.88 13.57 -11.55
CA ARG A 324 16.09 13.68 -12.37
C ARG A 324 16.62 12.29 -12.75
N ALA A 325 16.71 11.39 -11.78
CA ALA A 325 17.22 10.04 -12.04
C ALA A 325 16.41 9.26 -13.10
N VAL A 326 15.07 9.41 -13.15
CA VAL A 326 14.27 8.81 -14.24
C VAL A 326 14.63 9.42 -15.60
N GLN A 327 14.86 10.74 -15.67
CA GLN A 327 15.23 11.44 -16.91
C GLN A 327 16.66 11.15 -17.37
N GLU A 328 17.54 10.79 -16.46
CA GLU A 328 18.93 10.42 -16.72
C GLU A 328 19.08 9.03 -17.33
N VAL A 329 18.03 8.21 -17.32
CA VAL A 329 17.99 6.92 -17.99
C VAL A 329 17.66 7.12 -19.48
N VAL A 330 18.64 6.88 -20.33
CA VAL A 330 18.63 7.09 -21.78
C VAL A 330 18.79 5.77 -22.55
N GLU A 331 18.76 5.79 -23.88
CA GLU A 331 18.88 4.57 -24.69
C GLU A 331 20.26 3.91 -24.66
N ASP A 332 21.31 4.65 -24.33
CA ASP A 332 22.63 4.11 -24.12
C ASP A 332 22.76 3.54 -22.68
N GLU A 333 23.04 2.24 -22.56
CA GLU A 333 23.10 1.55 -21.27
C GLU A 333 24.22 2.07 -20.38
N GLN A 334 25.42 2.33 -20.98
CA GLN A 334 26.56 2.82 -20.21
C GLN A 334 26.35 4.25 -19.72
N ALA A 335 25.82 5.11 -20.59
CA ALA A 335 25.49 6.49 -20.20
C ALA A 335 24.40 6.53 -19.11
N SER A 336 23.39 5.66 -19.19
CA SER A 336 22.35 5.56 -18.16
C SER A 336 22.93 5.24 -16.78
N ILE A 337 23.82 4.25 -16.69
CA ILE A 337 24.39 3.87 -15.39
C ILE A 337 25.41 4.91 -14.88
N ASP A 338 26.19 5.51 -15.78
CA ASP A 338 27.14 6.58 -15.41
C ASP A 338 26.39 7.82 -14.86
N ASN A 339 25.27 8.21 -15.49
CA ASN A 339 24.42 9.28 -15.03
C ASN A 339 23.81 8.97 -13.63
N LEU A 340 23.28 7.76 -13.44
CA LEU A 340 22.70 7.34 -12.17
C LEU A 340 23.72 7.34 -11.03
N LEU A 341 24.93 6.83 -11.28
CA LEU A 341 26.00 6.85 -10.29
C LEU A 341 26.51 8.27 -10.02
N GLY A 342 26.65 9.09 -11.07
CA GLY A 342 27.02 10.49 -10.94
C GLY A 342 26.00 11.32 -10.16
N GLY A 343 24.73 10.99 -10.27
CA GLY A 343 23.60 11.64 -9.56
C GLY A 343 23.57 11.38 -8.05
N LEU A 344 24.33 10.39 -7.53
CA LEU A 344 24.35 10.08 -6.09
C LEU A 344 24.94 11.21 -5.23
N GLY A 345 25.80 12.04 -5.79
CA GLY A 345 26.50 13.11 -5.05
C GLY A 345 27.47 12.55 -3.99
N ALA A 346 27.62 13.28 -2.87
CA ALA A 346 28.41 12.78 -1.76
C ALA A 346 27.75 11.55 -1.14
N ASP A 347 28.50 10.48 -0.98
CA ASP A 347 28.04 9.19 -0.45
C ASP A 347 27.36 9.36 0.92
N ARG A 348 26.04 9.24 0.97
CA ARG A 348 25.23 9.32 2.18
C ARG A 348 24.39 8.05 2.32
N PRO A 349 25.04 6.94 2.67
CA PRO A 349 24.31 5.71 2.87
C PRO A 349 23.31 5.82 4.01
N LEU A 350 22.17 5.17 3.87
CA LEU A 350 21.18 5.10 4.94
C LEU A 350 21.82 4.54 6.22
N ALA A 351 21.64 5.23 7.35
CA ALA A 351 22.21 4.79 8.62
C ALA A 351 21.61 3.45 9.08
N MET A 352 22.46 2.54 9.55
CA MET A 352 22.03 1.31 10.22
C MET A 352 21.57 1.63 11.64
N ASP A 353 20.46 1.01 12.06
CA ASP A 353 19.93 1.12 13.42
C ASP A 353 19.39 -0.24 13.85
N LEU A 354 20.14 -0.96 14.68
CA LEU A 354 19.74 -2.27 15.19
C LEU A 354 18.53 -2.23 16.15
N ASN A 355 18.07 -1.04 16.57
CA ASN A 355 16.80 -0.89 17.29
C ASN A 355 15.59 -0.77 16.36
N ALA A 356 15.81 -0.55 15.07
CA ALA A 356 14.74 -0.45 14.10
C ALA A 356 14.29 -1.86 13.65
N ILE A 357 13.10 -2.27 14.08
CA ILE A 357 12.45 -3.53 13.68
C ILE A 357 11.10 -3.32 12.99
N GLN A 358 10.53 -2.12 13.10
CA GLN A 358 9.22 -1.81 12.50
C GLN A 358 9.37 -1.53 11.00
N LEU A 359 8.77 -2.35 10.14
CA LEU A 359 8.88 -2.27 8.67
C LEU A 359 8.27 -1.01 8.03
N ASN A 360 7.74 -0.07 8.81
CA ASN A 360 7.40 1.27 8.37
C ASN A 360 8.59 2.25 8.39
N LYS A 361 9.72 1.86 9.00
CA LYS A 361 10.96 2.64 9.06
C LYS A 361 11.98 2.14 8.03
N ALA A 362 12.63 3.06 7.33
CA ALA A 362 13.62 2.75 6.31
C ALA A 362 14.81 1.94 6.88
N ALA A 363 15.28 2.26 8.09
CA ALA A 363 16.34 1.52 8.75
C ALA A 363 15.98 0.05 9.03
N ALA A 364 14.73 -0.23 9.45
CA ALA A 364 14.28 -1.61 9.64
C ALA A 364 14.25 -2.40 8.32
N LYS A 365 13.78 -1.77 7.26
CA LYS A 365 13.77 -2.37 5.91
C LYS A 365 15.19 -2.66 5.42
N MET A 366 16.14 -1.75 5.68
CA MET A 366 17.55 -1.93 5.41
C MET A 366 18.11 -3.13 6.18
N ASN A 367 17.80 -3.24 7.47
CA ASN A 367 18.20 -4.38 8.29
C ASN A 367 17.69 -5.69 7.70
N VAL A 368 16.43 -5.75 7.29
CA VAL A 368 15.83 -6.95 6.65
C VAL A 368 16.54 -7.30 5.35
N ALA A 369 16.82 -6.32 4.46
CA ALA A 369 17.56 -6.57 3.23
C ALA A 369 18.99 -7.10 3.51
N LEU A 370 19.65 -6.56 4.53
CA LEU A 370 20.98 -7.04 4.94
C LEU A 370 20.93 -8.45 5.57
N LEU A 371 19.90 -8.74 6.38
CA LEU A 371 19.70 -10.10 6.91
C LEU A 371 19.42 -11.10 5.79
N THR A 372 18.64 -10.71 4.78
CA THR A 372 18.41 -11.55 3.59
C THR A 372 19.73 -11.90 2.88
N SER A 373 20.67 -10.96 2.81
CA SER A 373 21.97 -11.19 2.17
C SER A 373 22.89 -12.16 2.93
N LEU A 374 22.52 -12.57 4.15
CA LEU A 374 23.17 -13.64 4.90
C LEU A 374 22.66 -15.03 4.49
N HIS A 375 21.63 -15.10 3.63
CA HIS A 375 20.96 -16.34 3.20
C HIS A 375 20.50 -17.20 4.37
N PRO A 376 19.52 -16.72 5.16
CA PRO A 376 19.08 -17.42 6.37
C PRO A 376 18.61 -18.84 6.05
N LEU A 377 18.97 -19.77 6.90
CA LEU A 377 18.61 -21.18 6.82
C LEU A 377 17.57 -21.51 7.90
N ASP A 378 16.68 -22.42 7.59
CA ASP A 378 15.70 -22.93 8.55
C ASP A 378 16.42 -23.65 9.71
N LEU A 379 15.91 -23.45 10.93
CA LEU A 379 16.53 -23.99 12.14
C LEU A 379 16.31 -25.50 12.31
N TRP A 380 15.32 -26.10 11.66
CA TRP A 380 15.02 -27.53 11.76
C TRP A 380 15.78 -28.38 10.76
N ASP A 381 15.80 -27.95 9.49
CA ASP A 381 16.29 -28.78 8.40
C ASP A 381 17.43 -28.14 7.60
N ALA A 382 17.86 -26.94 7.97
CA ALA A 382 18.88 -26.16 7.29
C ALA A 382 18.56 -25.84 5.81
N SER A 383 17.29 -25.93 5.40
CA SER A 383 16.85 -25.47 4.08
C SER A 383 16.91 -23.95 3.97
N PRO A 384 17.12 -23.38 2.76
CA PRO A 384 17.07 -21.94 2.57
C PRO A 384 15.68 -21.37 2.91
N VAL A 385 15.62 -20.31 3.73
CA VAL A 385 14.38 -19.59 4.02
C VAL A 385 14.01 -18.70 2.84
N ASP A 386 12.82 -18.87 2.27
CA ASP A 386 12.26 -17.92 1.32
C ASP A 386 11.79 -16.65 2.05
N VAL A 387 12.69 -15.68 2.14
CA VAL A 387 12.43 -14.42 2.85
C VAL A 387 11.34 -13.60 2.15
N GLY A 388 11.16 -13.74 0.83
CA GLY A 388 10.08 -13.06 0.09
C GLY A 388 8.72 -13.55 0.54
N ALA A 389 8.50 -14.87 0.50
CA ALA A 389 7.27 -15.50 0.97
C ALA A 389 7.04 -15.22 2.47
N LEU A 390 8.08 -15.35 3.28
CA LEU A 390 8.01 -15.06 4.72
C LEU A 390 7.53 -13.62 5.01
N LEU A 391 8.03 -12.63 4.27
CA LEU A 391 7.59 -11.25 4.42
C LEU A 391 6.16 -11.01 3.90
N GLU A 392 5.72 -11.76 2.87
CA GLU A 392 4.33 -11.66 2.40
C GLU A 392 3.36 -12.19 3.44
N ASP A 393 3.64 -13.36 4.02
CA ASP A 393 2.73 -14.05 4.94
C ASP A 393 2.75 -13.41 6.33
N ASP A 394 3.92 -13.25 6.94
CA ASP A 394 4.07 -12.86 8.34
C ASP A 394 4.40 -11.36 8.52
N GLY A 395 4.85 -10.68 7.48
CA GLY A 395 5.20 -9.27 7.54
C GLY A 395 6.22 -8.95 8.65
N PRO A 396 5.85 -8.15 9.68
CA PRO A 396 6.71 -7.88 10.83
C PRO A 396 7.04 -9.12 11.67
N GLY A 397 6.18 -10.16 11.65
CA GLY A 397 6.36 -11.43 12.34
C GLY A 397 7.53 -12.26 11.79
N ALA A 398 8.01 -11.96 10.57
CA ALA A 398 9.21 -12.58 9.98
C ALA A 398 10.48 -12.43 10.85
N LEU A 399 10.50 -11.47 11.79
CA LEU A 399 11.55 -11.29 12.80
C LEU A 399 11.13 -11.93 14.10
N VAL A 400 11.32 -13.23 14.21
CA VAL A 400 10.95 -14.05 15.36
C VAL A 400 11.81 -13.74 16.57
N GLU A 401 11.22 -13.70 17.74
CA GLU A 401 11.88 -13.36 18.99
C GLU A 401 12.61 -14.57 19.58
N VAL A 402 13.90 -14.40 19.85
CA VAL A 402 14.75 -15.36 20.57
C VAL A 402 14.75 -15.00 22.05
N VAL A 403 14.86 -13.72 22.36
CA VAL A 403 14.96 -13.17 23.71
C VAL A 403 14.23 -11.82 23.77
N ALA A 404 13.31 -11.67 24.72
CA ALA A 404 12.56 -10.43 24.96
C ALA A 404 12.63 -9.97 26.42
N PRO A 405 12.52 -8.65 26.67
CA PRO A 405 12.85 -7.56 25.76
C PRO A 405 14.36 -7.42 25.59
N SER A 406 14.83 -7.00 24.40
CA SER A 406 16.26 -6.83 24.12
C SER A 406 16.59 -5.41 23.63
N SER A 407 17.81 -4.96 23.89
CA SER A 407 18.37 -3.72 23.35
C SER A 407 19.84 -3.95 22.95
N PRO A 408 20.20 -3.86 21.66
CA PRO A 408 19.32 -3.44 20.55
C PRO A 408 18.28 -4.53 20.18
N GLN A 409 17.10 -4.10 19.71
CA GLN A 409 15.94 -5.00 19.51
C GLN A 409 16.19 -6.11 18.48
N LEU A 410 16.96 -5.83 17.42
CA LEU A 410 17.28 -6.80 16.38
C LEU A 410 18.22 -7.92 16.92
N ALA A 411 19.02 -7.64 17.93
CA ALA A 411 19.91 -8.65 18.54
C ALA A 411 19.14 -9.75 19.28
N GLY A 412 17.90 -9.47 19.70
CA GLY A 412 17.01 -10.47 20.30
C GLY A 412 16.14 -11.21 19.30
N ARG A 413 16.29 -10.99 17.96
CA ARG A 413 15.41 -11.55 16.94
C ARG A 413 16.17 -12.13 15.78
N ILE A 414 15.63 -13.16 15.14
CA ILE A 414 16.14 -13.77 13.91
C ILE A 414 15.08 -13.74 12.81
N MET A 415 15.51 -13.85 11.56
CA MET A 415 14.61 -13.97 10.41
C MET A 415 14.29 -15.44 10.18
N HIS A 416 13.08 -15.84 10.55
CA HIS A 416 12.65 -17.24 10.51
C HIS A 416 11.11 -17.32 10.46
N PRO A 417 10.52 -18.36 9.88
CA PRO A 417 9.08 -18.63 10.02
C PRO A 417 8.66 -18.69 11.50
N ALA A 418 7.39 -18.40 11.77
CA ALA A 418 6.86 -18.39 13.13
C ALA A 418 7.12 -19.73 13.85
N VAL A 419 7.60 -19.65 15.08
CA VAL A 419 7.93 -20.79 15.95
C VAL A 419 7.32 -20.50 17.33
N ASP A 420 6.94 -21.52 18.07
CA ASP A 420 6.39 -21.37 19.42
C ASP A 420 7.37 -20.69 20.37
N GLU A 421 6.84 -19.88 21.31
CA GLU A 421 7.65 -19.17 22.30
C GLU A 421 8.55 -20.15 23.09
N GLY A 422 9.86 -19.86 23.12
CA GLY A 422 10.86 -20.67 23.79
C GLY A 422 11.49 -21.77 22.95
N GLU A 423 10.89 -22.18 21.85
CA GLU A 423 11.45 -23.22 20.98
C GLU A 423 12.64 -22.73 20.16
N VAL A 424 12.62 -21.45 19.73
CA VAL A 424 13.70 -20.82 18.95
C VAL A 424 15.06 -20.94 19.66
N ALA A 425 15.09 -20.72 20.97
CA ALA A 425 16.34 -20.83 21.76
C ALA A 425 16.88 -22.27 21.77
N ALA A 426 15.98 -23.26 21.88
CA ALA A 426 16.37 -24.69 21.85
C ALA A 426 16.87 -25.09 20.46
N LEU A 427 16.22 -24.62 19.40
CA LEU A 427 16.65 -24.87 18.02
C LEU A 427 18.02 -24.25 17.72
N LEU A 428 18.28 -23.02 18.17
CA LEU A 428 19.60 -22.40 18.05
C LEU A 428 20.69 -23.17 18.80
N GLN A 429 20.36 -23.79 19.95
CA GLN A 429 21.31 -24.63 20.68
C GLN A 429 21.67 -25.91 19.91
N ALA A 430 20.71 -26.48 19.18
CA ALA A 430 20.89 -27.68 18.37
C ALA A 430 21.50 -27.40 16.99
N ALA A 431 21.42 -26.14 16.52
CA ALA A 431 21.85 -25.74 15.18
C ALA A 431 23.34 -25.88 14.96
N ASP A 432 23.72 -26.26 13.74
CA ASP A 432 25.11 -26.30 13.31
C ASP A 432 25.73 -24.91 13.05
N SER A 433 27.00 -24.85 12.77
CA SER A 433 27.71 -23.59 12.55
C SER A 433 27.28 -22.83 11.31
N ALA A 434 26.78 -23.51 10.26
CA ALA A 434 26.31 -22.88 9.03
C ALA A 434 24.97 -22.20 9.27
N VAL A 435 24.06 -22.86 9.95
CA VAL A 435 22.76 -22.29 10.35
C VAL A 435 22.96 -21.10 11.27
N LEU A 436 23.79 -21.22 12.31
CA LEU A 436 24.09 -20.11 13.22
C LEU A 436 24.69 -18.90 12.49
N ALA A 437 25.63 -19.15 11.57
CA ALA A 437 26.25 -18.08 10.77
C ALA A 437 25.27 -17.37 9.85
N SER A 438 24.28 -18.09 9.29
CA SER A 438 23.22 -17.52 8.43
C SER A 438 22.30 -16.56 9.17
N HIS A 439 22.19 -16.69 10.50
CA HIS A 439 21.44 -15.79 11.38
C HIS A 439 22.32 -14.79 12.15
N ALA A 440 23.62 -14.74 11.84
CA ALA A 440 24.60 -13.94 12.57
C ALA A 440 24.55 -14.19 14.08
N VAL A 441 24.53 -15.46 14.49
CA VAL A 441 24.55 -15.88 15.90
C VAL A 441 25.91 -16.53 16.19
N PRO A 442 26.79 -15.89 16.98
CA PRO A 442 28.07 -16.51 17.35
C PRO A 442 27.84 -17.62 18.39
N ARG A 443 28.74 -18.62 18.40
CA ARG A 443 28.62 -19.79 19.28
C ARG A 443 28.59 -19.41 20.76
N GLU A 444 29.37 -18.43 21.16
CA GLU A 444 29.46 -17.91 22.51
C GLU A 444 28.09 -17.28 22.98
N ALA A 445 27.34 -16.75 22.05
CA ALA A 445 25.98 -16.26 22.35
C ALA A 445 25.03 -17.45 22.63
N VAL A 446 25.14 -18.54 21.86
CA VAL A 446 24.35 -19.76 22.13
C VAL A 446 24.70 -20.33 23.49
N GLU A 447 25.97 -20.37 23.88
CA GLU A 447 26.44 -20.82 25.20
C GLU A 447 25.85 -19.96 26.32
N ALA A 448 25.71 -18.64 26.12
CA ALA A 448 25.05 -17.78 27.09
C ALA A 448 23.54 -18.12 27.23
N LEU A 449 22.84 -18.48 26.15
CA LEU A 449 21.44 -18.96 26.21
C LEU A 449 21.34 -20.27 27.01
N MET A 450 22.28 -21.18 26.85
CA MET A 450 22.27 -22.48 27.56
C MET A 450 22.32 -22.32 29.09
N VAL A 451 22.96 -21.26 29.59
CA VAL A 451 23.02 -20.95 31.03
C VAL A 451 21.98 -19.93 31.48
N GLY A 452 21.06 -19.55 30.60
CA GLY A 452 19.99 -18.59 30.89
C GLY A 452 20.45 -17.11 30.92
N ASP A 453 21.68 -16.80 30.49
CA ASP A 453 22.21 -15.44 30.48
C ASP A 453 21.79 -14.72 29.18
N THR A 454 20.51 -14.31 29.13
CA THR A 454 19.91 -13.63 27.98
C THR A 454 20.54 -12.26 27.70
N ALA A 455 21.00 -11.56 28.75
CA ALA A 455 21.66 -10.27 28.59
C ALA A 455 23.01 -10.43 27.84
N ARG A 456 23.79 -11.43 28.21
CA ARG A 456 25.05 -11.76 27.53
C ARG A 456 24.82 -12.22 26.11
N PHE A 457 23.78 -13.02 25.83
CA PHE A 457 23.38 -13.36 24.47
C PHE A 457 23.19 -12.12 23.62
N VAL A 458 22.39 -11.15 24.08
CA VAL A 458 22.07 -9.92 23.34
C VAL A 458 23.35 -9.11 23.07
N ILE A 459 24.25 -8.96 24.04
CA ILE A 459 25.50 -8.21 23.90
C ILE A 459 26.39 -8.85 22.83
N LEU A 460 26.65 -10.16 22.96
CA LEU A 460 27.54 -10.88 22.03
C LEU A 460 26.97 -10.89 20.60
N ARG A 461 25.67 -11.16 20.49
CA ARG A 461 25.03 -11.15 19.19
C ARG A 461 24.93 -9.76 18.59
N ALA A 462 24.69 -8.70 19.36
CA ALA A 462 24.63 -7.33 18.85
C ALA A 462 25.93 -6.91 18.17
N GLN A 463 27.07 -7.21 18.81
CA GLN A 463 28.40 -6.93 18.25
C GLN A 463 28.63 -7.71 16.95
N HIS A 464 28.42 -9.01 16.99
CA HIS A 464 28.61 -9.87 15.82
C HIS A 464 27.68 -9.51 14.68
N LEU A 465 26.41 -9.23 14.98
CA LEU A 465 25.41 -8.82 14.00
C LEU A 465 25.77 -7.48 13.33
N ASP A 466 26.20 -6.47 14.10
CA ASP A 466 26.62 -5.18 13.55
C ASP A 466 27.81 -5.35 12.58
N ASP A 467 28.81 -6.14 12.96
CA ASP A 467 29.98 -6.44 12.12
C ASP A 467 29.55 -7.15 10.82
N ARG A 468 28.72 -8.19 10.92
CA ARG A 468 28.24 -8.96 9.75
C ARG A 468 27.41 -8.12 8.81
N LEU A 469 26.49 -7.30 9.33
CA LEU A 469 25.65 -6.44 8.49
C LEU A 469 26.46 -5.32 7.82
N ARG A 470 27.48 -4.77 8.49
CA ARG A 470 28.42 -3.81 7.89
C ARG A 470 29.25 -4.44 6.78
N GLU A 471 29.73 -5.66 6.99
CA GLU A 471 30.45 -6.43 5.96
C GLU A 471 29.56 -6.65 4.72
N GLN A 472 28.33 -7.15 4.92
CA GLN A 472 27.39 -7.37 3.82
C GLN A 472 27.07 -6.08 3.06
N ARG A 473 26.83 -5.00 3.78
CA ARG A 473 26.60 -3.70 3.18
C ARG A 473 27.80 -3.24 2.34
N THR A 474 29.01 -3.38 2.85
CA THR A 474 30.24 -3.04 2.13
C THR A 474 30.39 -3.88 0.86
N ARG A 475 30.09 -5.18 0.95
CA ARG A 475 30.09 -6.10 -0.19
C ARG A 475 29.05 -5.70 -1.26
N LEU A 476 27.85 -5.30 -0.87
CA LEU A 476 26.79 -4.92 -1.79
C LEU A 476 27.03 -3.54 -2.43
N ALA A 477 27.56 -2.59 -1.67
CA ALA A 477 27.84 -1.23 -2.12
C ALA A 477 29.17 -1.09 -2.87
N GLU A 478 30.17 -1.91 -2.54
CA GLU A 478 31.54 -1.82 -3.09
C GLU A 478 32.04 -0.36 -3.20
N PRO A 479 32.13 0.40 -2.09
CA PRO A 479 32.32 1.85 -2.12
C PRO A 479 33.65 2.28 -2.72
N GLN A 480 34.65 1.38 -2.77
CA GLN A 480 35.98 1.67 -3.31
C GLN A 480 36.21 1.10 -4.72
N ALA A 481 35.21 0.44 -5.31
CA ALA A 481 35.34 -0.11 -6.63
C ALA A 481 35.37 0.99 -7.71
N ASP A 482 36.23 0.79 -8.73
CA ASP A 482 36.26 1.66 -9.91
C ASP A 482 35.01 1.35 -10.77
N ASP A 483 34.17 2.33 -10.94
CA ASP A 483 32.93 2.22 -11.73
C ASP A 483 33.17 2.57 -13.22
N ARG A 484 34.35 3.10 -13.58
CA ARG A 484 34.67 3.47 -14.95
C ARG A 484 34.66 2.27 -15.89
N PRO A 485 34.27 2.48 -17.17
CA PRO A 485 34.38 1.42 -18.17
C PRO A 485 35.83 0.91 -18.25
N PRO A 486 36.05 -0.41 -18.43
CA PRO A 486 37.38 -0.94 -18.61
C PRO A 486 37.98 -0.34 -19.91
N LEU A 487 39.27 -0.07 -19.90
CA LEU A 487 39.99 0.51 -21.05
C LEU A 487 39.76 -0.27 -22.36
N SER A 488 39.54 -1.58 -22.26
CA SER A 488 39.18 -2.43 -23.40
C SER A 488 37.86 -2.09 -24.08
N SER A 489 36.91 -1.46 -23.37
CA SER A 489 35.65 -1.00 -23.94
C SER A 489 35.75 0.37 -24.64
N LEU A 490 36.86 1.09 -24.43
CA LEU A 490 37.18 2.37 -25.06
C LEU A 490 38.01 2.18 -26.35
N ALA A 491 38.44 0.97 -26.66
CA ALA A 491 39.05 0.66 -27.94
C ALA A 491 37.95 0.79 -29.01
N VAL A 492 37.96 1.92 -29.70
CA VAL A 492 37.11 2.17 -30.88
C VAL A 492 37.37 1.05 -31.87
N ALA A 493 36.37 0.34 -32.30
CA ALA A 493 36.45 -0.48 -33.47
C ALA A 493 36.97 0.41 -34.59
N ASP A 494 38.15 0.15 -35.10
CA ASP A 494 38.70 0.81 -36.27
C ASP A 494 37.66 0.71 -37.42
N PRO A 495 37.48 1.78 -38.23
CA PRO A 495 36.42 1.94 -39.19
C PRO A 495 36.38 0.89 -40.31
#